data_0b9cbccf0468afb659e272c6c6ca3671
#
_entry.id   0b9cbccf0468afb659e272c6c6ca3671
#
_cell.length_a   1.000
_cell.length_b   1.000
_cell.length_c   1.000
_cell.angle_alpha   90.00
_cell.angle_beta   90.00
_cell.angle_gamma   90.00
#
_symmetry.space_group_name_H-M   'P 1'
#
loop_
_entity.id
_entity.type
_entity.pdbx_description
1 polymer ?
#
loop_
_entity_poly.entity_id
_entity_poly.type
_entity_poly.pdbx_seq_one_letter_code
_entity_poly.pdbx_strand_id
1 'polypeptide(L)'
;MHRTFKWPELLTDNGKGIAYGGDYNPDQWSESVWDDDVRLMKQAGVNTVAVAIFSWDRIQPEENRWDFGWLDRIIDKLGKAGIAVDLASATATAPLWLYEKHPEVLPQDKFGHPVNAGSRQSWSPTSPVFKEYALTLCRKLAERYGTNPYVTAWHMGNEYGWNNRYDYSDNALNAFRLWCERKYGT
;
A
#
# COMPACT_ATOMS: atom_id res chain seq x y z
N MET A 1 22.39 7.77 20.09
CA MET A 1 21.15 8.53 20.32
C MET A 1 19.98 7.52 20.36
N HIS A 2 19.54 7.13 21.55
CA HIS A 2 18.36 6.26 21.68
C HIS A 2 17.11 7.09 21.34
N ARG A 3 16.51 6.84 20.17
CA ARG A 3 15.14 7.31 19.91
C ARG A 3 14.20 6.54 20.83
N THR A 4 13.68 7.20 21.85
CA THR A 4 12.53 6.67 22.60
C THR A 4 11.34 6.65 21.65
N PHE A 5 10.94 5.46 21.24
CA PHE A 5 9.74 5.25 20.43
C PHE A 5 8.54 5.56 21.34
N LYS A 6 7.85 6.65 21.08
CA LYS A 6 6.55 6.89 21.69
C LYS A 6 5.50 6.30 20.75
N TRP A 7 4.72 5.35 21.22
CA TRP A 7 3.52 4.92 20.52
C TRP A 7 2.57 6.10 20.39
N PRO A 8 1.92 6.28 19.22
CA PRO A 8 0.92 7.31 19.04
C PRO A 8 -0.22 7.16 20.04
N GLU A 9 -0.69 8.28 20.60
CA GLU A 9 -1.74 8.28 21.63
C GLU A 9 -3.04 7.62 21.18
N LEU A 10 -3.34 7.63 19.86
CA LEU A 10 -4.52 6.99 19.28
C LEU A 10 -4.46 5.46 19.25
N LEU A 11 -3.29 4.84 19.40
CA LEU A 11 -3.17 3.38 19.44
C LEU A 11 -3.45 2.79 20.80
N THR A 12 -3.40 3.61 21.87
CA THR A 12 -3.55 3.11 23.23
C THR A 12 -4.12 4.19 24.14
N ASP A 13 -4.99 3.83 25.04
CA ASP A 13 -5.45 4.71 26.12
C ASP A 13 -4.23 5.07 27.00
N ASN A 14 -3.70 6.29 26.84
CA ASN A 14 -2.50 6.77 27.54
C ASN A 14 -1.25 5.86 27.42
N GLY A 15 -1.06 5.23 26.27
CA GLY A 15 0.03 4.28 26.05
C GLY A 15 -0.16 2.92 26.75
N LYS A 16 -1.38 2.62 27.20
CA LYS A 16 -1.73 1.36 27.85
C LYS A 16 -2.83 0.67 27.05
N GLY A 17 -2.54 -0.46 26.47
CA GLY A 17 -3.53 -1.23 25.72
C GLY A 17 -2.93 -1.93 24.51
N ILE A 18 -3.78 -2.64 23.81
CA ILE A 18 -3.44 -3.40 22.61
C ILE A 18 -4.06 -2.71 21.40
N ALA A 19 -3.28 -2.52 20.32
CA ALA A 19 -3.81 -2.13 19.04
C ALA A 19 -4.68 -3.31 18.53
N TYR A 20 -5.96 -3.04 18.31
CA TYR A 20 -6.94 -4.03 17.92
C TYR A 20 -7.75 -3.54 16.72
N GLY A 21 -7.75 -4.32 15.64
CA GLY A 21 -8.44 -4.01 14.41
C GLY A 21 -8.01 -4.94 13.27
N GLY A 22 -8.25 -4.53 12.05
CA GLY A 22 -7.93 -5.30 10.85
C GLY A 22 -7.92 -4.42 9.61
N ASP A 23 -7.94 -5.05 8.45
CA ASP A 23 -8.02 -4.36 7.17
C ASP A 23 -9.42 -3.78 6.98
N TYR A 24 -9.48 -2.54 6.51
CA TYR A 24 -10.70 -1.85 6.15
C TYR A 24 -10.59 -1.26 4.74
N ASN A 25 -11.48 -1.65 3.85
CA ASN A 25 -11.48 -1.26 2.44
C ASN A 25 -12.71 -0.38 2.12
N PRO A 26 -12.78 0.86 2.62
CA PRO A 26 -13.92 1.77 2.45
C PRO A 26 -14.13 2.18 0.99
N ASP A 27 -13.09 2.09 0.17
CA ASP A 27 -13.11 2.41 -1.26
C ASP A 27 -13.94 1.41 -2.09
N GLN A 28 -14.26 0.23 -1.55
CA GLN A 28 -15.08 -0.79 -2.20
C GLN A 28 -16.59 -0.58 -1.98
N TRP A 29 -16.98 0.36 -1.13
CA TRP A 29 -18.36 0.59 -0.72
C TRP A 29 -18.78 2.05 -0.93
N SER A 30 -20.09 2.29 -0.95
CA SER A 30 -20.63 3.65 -0.90
C SER A 30 -20.22 4.35 0.40
N GLU A 31 -19.86 5.63 0.33
CA GLU A 31 -19.56 6.44 1.53
C GLU A 31 -20.72 6.50 2.52
N SER A 32 -21.95 6.21 2.06
CA SER A 32 -23.16 6.18 2.91
C SER A 32 -23.13 5.10 4.00
N VAL A 33 -22.29 4.05 3.86
CA VAL A 33 -22.16 2.98 4.87
C VAL A 33 -21.08 3.26 5.91
N TRP A 34 -20.18 4.20 5.67
CA TRP A 34 -19.03 4.44 6.54
C TRP A 34 -19.38 4.84 7.98
N ASP A 35 -20.54 5.51 8.19
CA ASP A 35 -20.98 5.86 9.54
C ASP A 35 -21.38 4.61 10.33
N ASP A 36 -22.05 3.67 9.69
CA ASP A 36 -22.40 2.40 10.31
C ASP A 36 -21.17 1.54 10.55
N ASP A 37 -20.22 1.47 9.61
CA ASP A 37 -18.95 0.75 9.76
C ASP A 37 -18.19 1.26 10.99
N VAL A 38 -18.00 2.58 11.10
CA VAL A 38 -17.31 3.20 12.24
C VAL A 38 -18.04 2.93 13.55
N ARG A 39 -19.36 3.01 13.55
CA ARG A 39 -20.18 2.68 14.75
C ARG A 39 -19.98 1.23 15.18
N LEU A 40 -19.99 0.28 14.24
CA LEU A 40 -19.76 -1.15 14.51
C LEU A 40 -18.33 -1.42 14.99
N MET A 41 -17.33 -0.80 14.37
CA MET A 41 -15.94 -0.87 14.83
C MET A 41 -15.79 -0.42 16.29
N LYS A 42 -16.42 0.70 16.63
CA LYS A 42 -16.42 1.20 18.02
C LYS A 42 -17.09 0.24 18.99
N GLN A 43 -18.22 -0.35 18.62
CA GLN A 43 -18.92 -1.36 19.44
C GLN A 43 -18.06 -2.62 19.66
N ALA A 44 -17.26 -3.00 18.63
CA ALA A 44 -16.32 -4.12 18.72
C ALA A 44 -15.02 -3.80 19.46
N GLY A 45 -14.80 -2.54 19.88
CA GLY A 45 -13.57 -2.12 20.53
C GLY A 45 -12.38 -1.91 19.59
N VAL A 46 -12.62 -1.79 18.28
CA VAL A 46 -11.59 -1.48 17.29
C VAL A 46 -11.02 -0.10 17.55
N ASN A 47 -9.70 0.02 17.59
CA ASN A 47 -8.97 1.27 17.82
C ASN A 47 -7.93 1.59 16.74
N THR A 48 -7.71 0.68 15.80
CA THR A 48 -6.85 0.89 14.63
C THR A 48 -7.32 0.07 13.43
N VAL A 49 -7.15 0.59 12.21
CA VAL A 49 -7.45 -0.14 10.97
C VAL A 49 -6.41 0.15 9.90
N ALA A 50 -6.08 -0.85 9.08
CA ALA A 50 -5.28 -0.66 7.88
C ALA A 50 -6.20 -0.21 6.73
N VAL A 51 -5.81 0.87 6.04
CA VAL A 51 -6.61 1.50 4.98
C VAL A 51 -5.80 1.62 3.70
N ALA A 52 -6.46 1.52 2.55
CA ALA A 52 -5.93 1.73 1.22
C ALA A 52 -4.91 0.68 0.73
N ILE A 53 -4.91 -0.54 1.25
CA ILE A 53 -3.93 -1.59 0.91
C ILE A 53 -3.89 -1.86 -0.60
N PHE A 54 -5.06 -1.85 -1.26
CA PHE A 54 -5.22 -2.18 -2.69
C PHE A 54 -5.72 -1.00 -3.52
N SER A 55 -5.69 0.23 -3.00
CA SER A 55 -6.42 1.37 -3.55
C SER A 55 -5.58 2.26 -4.47
N TRP A 56 -4.51 1.76 -5.09
CA TRP A 56 -3.68 2.59 -5.98
C TRP A 56 -4.50 3.17 -7.14
N ASP A 57 -5.34 2.35 -7.78
CA ASP A 57 -6.21 2.78 -8.87
C ASP A 57 -7.24 3.85 -8.45
N ARG A 58 -7.71 3.81 -7.21
CA ARG A 58 -8.60 4.83 -6.65
C ARG A 58 -7.85 6.13 -6.33
N ILE A 59 -6.60 6.05 -5.90
CA ILE A 59 -5.73 7.20 -5.60
C ILE A 59 -5.19 7.80 -6.89
N GLN A 60 -4.84 6.97 -7.87
CA GLN A 60 -4.30 7.36 -9.17
C GLN A 60 -5.04 6.64 -10.29
N PRO A 61 -6.27 7.05 -10.62
CA PRO A 61 -7.10 6.38 -11.62
C PRO A 61 -6.57 6.50 -13.06
N GLU A 62 -5.69 7.46 -13.30
CA GLU A 62 -4.95 7.65 -14.57
C GLU A 62 -3.54 8.13 -14.24
N GLU A 63 -2.61 7.93 -15.17
CA GLU A 63 -1.19 8.24 -14.99
C GLU A 63 -0.92 9.62 -14.39
N ASN A 64 -1.66 10.63 -14.83
CA ASN A 64 -1.46 12.02 -14.41
C ASN A 64 -2.61 12.59 -13.56
N ARG A 65 -3.54 11.73 -13.14
CA ARG A 65 -4.70 12.14 -12.34
C ARG A 65 -4.65 11.50 -10.96
N TRP A 66 -4.79 12.34 -9.92
CA TRP A 66 -4.75 11.95 -8.53
C TRP A 66 -6.05 12.32 -7.83
N ASP A 67 -6.61 11.39 -7.07
CA ASP A 67 -7.81 11.59 -6.25
C ASP A 67 -7.57 11.10 -4.82
N PHE A 68 -7.29 12.03 -3.93
CA PHE A 68 -7.14 11.79 -2.51
C PHE A 68 -8.42 12.11 -1.70
N GLY A 69 -9.45 12.66 -2.35
CA GLY A 69 -10.60 13.22 -1.64
C GLY A 69 -11.34 12.20 -0.78
N TRP A 70 -11.56 10.99 -1.28
CA TRP A 70 -12.18 9.92 -0.51
C TRP A 70 -11.30 9.48 0.68
N LEU A 71 -9.98 9.41 0.48
CA LEU A 71 -9.03 8.98 1.50
C LEU A 71 -8.90 10.03 2.61
N ASP A 72 -8.92 11.31 2.27
CA ASP A 72 -8.98 12.40 3.24
C ASP A 72 -10.21 12.26 4.16
N ARG A 73 -11.38 12.03 3.56
CA ARG A 73 -12.65 11.95 4.31
C ARG A 73 -12.70 10.75 5.24
N ILE A 74 -12.21 9.58 4.81
CA ILE A 74 -12.25 8.40 5.67
C ILE A 74 -11.21 8.47 6.79
N ILE A 75 -10.01 8.99 6.53
CA ILE A 75 -9.00 9.20 7.58
C ILE A 75 -9.53 10.16 8.64
N ASP A 76 -10.14 11.28 8.23
CA ASP A 76 -10.74 12.24 9.16
C ASP A 76 -11.88 11.62 9.98
N LYS A 77 -12.77 10.84 9.33
CA LYS A 77 -13.88 10.15 9.99
C LYS A 77 -13.40 9.16 11.04
N LEU A 78 -12.45 8.29 10.70
CA LEU A 78 -11.86 7.31 11.62
C LEU A 78 -11.16 8.00 12.79
N GLY A 79 -10.31 8.99 12.52
CA GLY A 79 -9.58 9.73 13.53
C GLY A 79 -10.49 10.47 14.52
N LYS A 80 -11.54 11.14 14.03
CA LYS A 80 -12.57 11.77 14.90
C LYS A 80 -13.33 10.78 15.76
N ALA A 81 -13.45 9.54 15.31
CA ALA A 81 -14.03 8.45 16.09
C ALA A 81 -13.05 7.80 17.08
N GLY A 82 -11.78 8.22 17.11
CA GLY A 82 -10.73 7.64 17.96
C GLY A 82 -10.18 6.31 17.42
N ILE A 83 -10.29 6.08 16.11
CA ILE A 83 -9.71 4.92 15.42
C ILE A 83 -8.49 5.40 14.65
N ALA A 84 -7.32 4.90 15.01
CA ALA A 84 -6.05 5.19 14.35
C ALA A 84 -5.98 4.54 12.96
N VAL A 85 -5.22 5.15 12.07
CA VAL A 85 -5.04 4.65 10.70
C VAL A 85 -3.61 4.12 10.50
N ASP A 86 -3.50 2.86 10.10
CA ASP A 86 -2.33 2.28 9.49
C ASP A 86 -2.46 2.46 7.98
N LEU A 87 -1.82 3.51 7.44
CA LEU A 87 -2.00 3.89 6.04
C LEU A 87 -1.11 3.06 5.14
N ALA A 88 -1.70 2.36 4.19
CA ALA A 88 -0.96 1.56 3.24
C ALA A 88 -0.29 2.39 2.14
N SER A 89 0.87 1.91 1.67
CA SER A 89 1.53 2.43 0.47
C SER A 89 0.73 2.21 -0.81
N ALA A 90 -0.33 1.40 -0.74
CA ALA A 90 -1.19 0.96 -1.84
C ALA A 90 -0.48 0.21 -2.98
N THR A 91 0.80 -0.11 -2.83
CA THR A 91 1.64 -0.71 -3.89
C THR A 91 1.42 -2.21 -4.09
N ALA A 92 0.56 -2.84 -3.28
CA ALA A 92 0.25 -4.26 -3.41
C ALA A 92 -0.46 -4.61 -4.74
N THR A 93 -1.23 -3.67 -5.29
CA THR A 93 -1.93 -3.84 -6.58
C THR A 93 -1.74 -2.59 -7.42
N ALA A 94 -1.00 -2.71 -8.52
CA ALA A 94 -0.82 -1.61 -9.46
C ALA A 94 -2.09 -1.39 -10.30
N PRO A 95 -2.37 -0.16 -10.74
CA PRO A 95 -3.55 0.16 -11.54
C PRO A 95 -3.45 -0.42 -12.95
N LEU A 96 -4.60 -0.71 -13.58
CA LEU A 96 -4.63 -1.33 -14.91
C LEU A 96 -3.94 -0.49 -15.97
N TRP A 97 -4.06 0.85 -15.91
CA TRP A 97 -3.40 1.74 -16.87
C TRP A 97 -1.87 1.57 -16.87
N LEU A 98 -1.25 1.17 -15.73
CA LEU A 98 0.18 0.93 -15.65
C LEU A 98 0.57 -0.31 -16.47
N TYR A 99 -0.20 -1.38 -16.37
CA TYR A 99 0.04 -2.60 -17.15
C TYR A 99 -0.24 -2.42 -18.64
N GLU A 100 -1.25 -1.61 -18.98
CA GLU A 100 -1.59 -1.31 -20.39
C GLU A 100 -0.49 -0.49 -21.07
N LYS A 101 0.07 0.51 -20.37
CA LYS A 101 1.13 1.37 -20.91
C LYS A 101 2.52 0.77 -20.83
N HIS A 102 2.74 -0.07 -19.83
CA HIS A 102 4.02 -0.65 -19.47
C HIS A 102 3.90 -2.15 -19.23
N PRO A 103 3.57 -2.94 -20.26
CA PRO A 103 3.41 -4.41 -20.12
C PRO A 103 4.69 -5.10 -19.63
N GLU A 104 5.86 -4.49 -19.80
CA GLU A 104 7.14 -4.96 -19.28
C GLU A 104 7.21 -4.96 -17.72
N VAL A 105 6.25 -4.33 -17.05
CA VAL A 105 6.13 -4.39 -15.60
C VAL A 105 5.70 -5.78 -15.13
N LEU A 106 5.01 -6.55 -15.98
CA LEU A 106 4.53 -7.88 -15.61
C LEU A 106 5.70 -8.86 -15.44
N PRO A 107 5.69 -9.70 -14.38
CA PRO A 107 6.63 -10.80 -14.28
C PRO A 107 6.32 -11.86 -15.31
N GLN A 108 7.29 -12.71 -15.62
CA GLN A 108 7.13 -13.82 -16.58
C GLN A 108 7.35 -15.16 -15.91
N ASP A 109 6.64 -16.17 -16.38
CA ASP A 109 6.89 -17.54 -16.02
C ASP A 109 8.15 -18.10 -16.73
N LYS A 110 8.53 -19.33 -16.41
CA LYS A 110 9.70 -20.01 -17.01
C LYS A 110 9.60 -20.28 -18.53
N PHE A 111 8.43 -20.09 -19.12
CA PHE A 111 8.20 -20.25 -20.56
C PHE A 111 8.13 -18.90 -21.28
N GLY A 112 8.31 -17.78 -20.54
CA GLY A 112 8.25 -16.43 -21.08
C GLY A 112 6.83 -15.86 -21.18
N HIS A 113 5.82 -16.52 -20.62
CA HIS A 113 4.46 -15.98 -20.61
C HIS A 113 4.33 -14.94 -19.47
N PRO A 114 3.77 -13.76 -19.76
CA PRO A 114 3.52 -12.77 -18.73
C PRO A 114 2.47 -13.29 -17.75
N VAL A 115 2.70 -13.03 -16.46
CA VAL A 115 1.69 -13.26 -15.43
C VAL A 115 0.65 -12.13 -15.55
N ASN A 116 -0.57 -12.51 -15.86
CA ASN A 116 -1.63 -11.53 -16.13
C ASN A 116 -1.90 -10.62 -14.92
N ALA A 117 -2.21 -9.35 -15.22
CA ALA A 117 -2.78 -8.42 -14.26
C ALA A 117 -4.13 -8.92 -13.72
N GLY A 118 -4.55 -8.44 -12.56
CA GLY A 118 -5.83 -8.80 -11.94
C GLY A 118 -5.70 -9.57 -10.65
N SER A 119 -4.48 -9.76 -10.16
CA SER A 119 -4.18 -10.30 -8.83
C SER A 119 -3.24 -9.37 -8.07
N ARG A 120 -3.06 -9.65 -6.77
CA ARG A 120 -2.07 -8.94 -5.95
C ARG A 120 -0.67 -9.20 -6.50
N GLN A 121 0.18 -8.16 -6.48
CA GLN A 121 1.60 -8.27 -6.81
C GLN A 121 1.87 -8.86 -8.21
N SER A 122 1.03 -8.53 -9.19
CA SER A 122 1.28 -8.90 -10.59
C SER A 122 2.29 -7.96 -11.26
N TRP A 123 3.38 -7.65 -10.57
CA TRP A 123 4.46 -6.77 -11.04
C TRP A 123 5.82 -7.39 -10.73
N SER A 124 6.77 -7.18 -11.63
CA SER A 124 8.16 -7.59 -11.41
C SER A 124 8.80 -6.73 -10.33
N PRO A 125 9.28 -7.30 -9.21
CA PRO A 125 9.91 -6.53 -8.12
C PRO A 125 11.20 -5.82 -8.54
N THR A 126 11.75 -6.20 -9.70
CA THR A 126 12.97 -5.61 -10.26
C THR A 126 12.71 -4.65 -11.40
N SER A 127 11.44 -4.43 -11.77
CA SER A 127 11.07 -3.46 -12.81
C SER A 127 11.43 -2.03 -12.40
N PRO A 128 12.28 -1.32 -13.16
CA PRO A 128 12.59 0.07 -12.88
C PRO A 128 11.37 0.97 -13.06
N VAL A 129 10.49 0.65 -14.01
CA VAL A 129 9.25 1.39 -14.28
C VAL A 129 8.29 1.26 -13.09
N PHE A 130 8.02 0.04 -12.62
CA PHE A 130 7.19 -0.15 -11.43
C PHE A 130 7.75 0.62 -10.23
N LYS A 131 9.06 0.52 -10.00
CA LYS A 131 9.75 1.21 -8.91
C LYS A 131 9.53 2.73 -8.96
N GLU A 132 9.64 3.33 -10.13
CA GLU A 132 9.48 4.79 -10.32
C GLU A 132 8.06 5.23 -9.95
N TYR A 133 7.04 4.55 -10.48
CA TYR A 133 5.64 4.85 -10.18
C TYR A 133 5.28 4.59 -8.72
N ALA A 134 5.73 3.47 -8.16
CA ALA A 134 5.51 3.13 -6.75
C ALA A 134 6.16 4.15 -5.80
N LEU A 135 7.39 4.58 -6.06
CA LEU A 135 8.04 5.62 -5.27
C LEU A 135 7.36 6.99 -5.41
N THR A 136 6.82 7.30 -6.58
CA THR A 136 6.05 8.52 -6.79
C THR A 136 4.76 8.52 -5.99
N LEU A 137 4.02 7.40 -5.98
CA LEU A 137 2.84 7.23 -5.13
C LEU A 137 3.20 7.35 -3.64
N CYS A 138 4.22 6.63 -3.18
CA CYS A 138 4.66 6.68 -1.78
C CYS A 138 5.05 8.10 -1.36
N ARG A 139 5.75 8.85 -2.22
CA ARG A 139 6.12 10.24 -1.95
C ARG A 139 4.88 11.12 -1.78
N LYS A 140 3.91 11.02 -2.68
CA LYS A 140 2.67 11.80 -2.61
C LYS A 140 1.85 11.47 -1.36
N LEU A 141 1.76 10.19 -0.98
CA LEU A 141 1.11 9.78 0.27
C LEU A 141 1.85 10.34 1.49
N ALA A 142 3.18 10.25 1.52
CA ALA A 142 3.99 10.77 2.62
C ALA A 142 3.91 12.31 2.74
N GLU A 143 3.96 13.03 1.62
CA GLU A 143 3.80 14.49 1.58
C GLU A 143 2.44 14.92 2.12
N ARG A 144 1.37 14.18 1.80
CA ARG A 144 0.02 14.51 2.20
C ARG A 144 -0.32 14.10 3.64
N TYR A 145 0.10 12.93 4.06
CA TYR A 145 -0.34 12.31 5.31
C TYR A 145 0.76 12.13 6.36
N GLY A 146 2.00 12.43 6.02
CA GLY A 146 3.14 12.20 6.93
C GLY A 146 3.10 12.98 8.25
N THR A 147 2.30 14.06 8.31
CA THR A 147 2.07 14.84 9.53
C THR A 147 0.63 14.75 10.04
N ASN A 148 -0.21 13.91 9.43
CA ASN A 148 -1.58 13.75 9.84
C ASN A 148 -1.64 13.00 11.19
N PRO A 149 -2.24 13.57 12.26
CA PRO A 149 -2.21 12.96 13.57
C PRO A 149 -2.97 11.64 13.69
N TYR A 150 -3.86 11.36 12.73
CA TYR A 150 -4.64 10.13 12.69
C TYR A 150 -3.90 8.97 11.99
N VAL A 151 -2.89 9.29 11.19
CA VAL A 151 -2.03 8.28 10.55
C VAL A 151 -0.89 7.94 11.51
N THR A 152 -0.97 6.81 12.16
CA THR A 152 -0.08 6.41 13.25
C THR A 152 0.90 5.32 12.87
N ALA A 153 0.64 4.63 11.76
CA ALA A 153 1.50 3.59 11.20
C ALA A 153 1.44 3.62 9.66
N TRP A 154 2.41 2.96 9.03
CA TRP A 154 2.50 2.80 7.58
C TRP A 154 2.58 1.32 7.21
N HIS A 155 1.61 0.84 6.46
CA HIS A 155 1.58 -0.51 5.90
C HIS A 155 2.40 -0.55 4.60
N MET A 156 3.65 -0.96 4.70
CA MET A 156 4.65 -0.83 3.62
C MET A 156 4.49 -1.81 2.46
N GLY A 157 3.52 -2.66 2.49
CA GLY A 157 3.19 -3.63 1.46
C GLY A 157 2.36 -4.75 2.05
N ASN A 158 1.82 -5.63 1.21
CA ASN A 158 0.94 -6.69 1.65
C ASN A 158 1.42 -8.05 1.13
N GLU A 159 1.54 -9.04 2.01
CA GLU A 159 1.79 -10.45 1.70
C GLU A 159 2.90 -10.70 0.68
N TYR A 160 4.11 -10.22 0.96
CA TYR A 160 5.26 -10.39 0.07
C TYR A 160 5.44 -11.83 -0.42
N GLY A 161 5.59 -12.00 -1.73
CA GLY A 161 5.83 -13.29 -2.37
C GLY A 161 4.58 -14.09 -2.74
N TRP A 162 3.37 -13.51 -2.63
CA TRP A 162 2.12 -14.19 -2.95
C TRP A 162 2.11 -14.81 -4.36
N ASN A 163 2.31 -14.02 -5.42
CA ASN A 163 2.37 -14.48 -6.81
C ASN A 163 3.77 -14.44 -7.42
N ASN A 164 4.74 -13.80 -6.78
CA ASN A 164 6.06 -13.50 -7.33
C ASN A 164 7.15 -14.39 -6.70
N ARG A 165 6.94 -15.70 -6.67
CA ARG A 165 7.98 -16.63 -6.18
C ARG A 165 9.19 -16.68 -7.13
N TYR A 166 8.93 -16.59 -8.41
CA TYR A 166 9.93 -16.62 -9.47
C TYR A 166 9.52 -15.64 -10.56
N ASP A 167 10.48 -14.89 -11.05
CA ASP A 167 10.30 -13.97 -12.17
C ASP A 167 11.41 -14.23 -13.19
N TYR A 168 11.02 -14.63 -14.40
CA TYR A 168 11.91 -14.92 -15.52
C TYR A 168 11.92 -13.81 -16.57
N SER A 169 11.39 -12.63 -16.25
CA SER A 169 11.40 -11.48 -17.14
C SER A 169 12.81 -10.93 -17.37
N ASP A 170 12.97 -10.14 -18.43
CA ASP A 170 14.22 -9.41 -18.71
C ASP A 170 14.60 -8.47 -17.56
N ASN A 171 13.63 -7.89 -16.85
CA ASN A 171 13.89 -7.09 -15.64
C ASN A 171 14.61 -7.91 -14.57
N ALA A 172 14.12 -9.12 -14.29
CA ALA A 172 14.71 -10.01 -13.30
C ALA A 172 16.11 -10.49 -13.72
N LEU A 173 16.25 -10.87 -15.00
CA LEU A 173 17.52 -11.31 -15.57
C LEU A 173 18.58 -10.21 -15.48
N ASN A 174 18.26 -9.00 -15.88
CA ASN A 174 19.16 -7.86 -15.85
C ASN A 174 19.55 -7.49 -14.41
N ALA A 175 18.58 -7.48 -13.49
CA ALA A 175 18.84 -7.21 -12.08
C ALA A 175 19.76 -8.28 -11.45
N PHE A 176 19.56 -9.55 -11.83
CA PHE A 176 20.42 -10.65 -11.36
C PHE A 176 21.84 -10.53 -11.89
N ARG A 177 22.03 -10.20 -13.17
CA ARG A 177 23.35 -9.97 -13.76
C ARG A 177 24.09 -8.83 -13.05
N LEU A 178 23.45 -7.69 -12.86
CA LEU A 178 24.02 -6.56 -12.12
C LEU A 178 24.34 -6.90 -10.66
N TRP A 179 23.55 -7.76 -10.03
CA TRP A 179 23.85 -8.26 -8.69
C TRP A 179 25.10 -9.16 -8.68
N CYS A 180 25.22 -10.06 -9.67
CA CYS A 180 26.40 -10.93 -9.82
C CYS A 180 27.67 -10.10 -10.03
N GLU A 181 27.65 -9.13 -10.94
CA GLU A 181 28.76 -8.22 -11.19
C GLU A 181 29.23 -7.52 -9.91
N ARG A 182 28.29 -6.95 -9.15
CA ARG A 182 28.62 -6.29 -7.87
C ARG A 182 29.17 -7.23 -6.82
N LYS A 183 28.68 -8.46 -6.79
CA LYS A 183 29.06 -9.44 -5.75
C LYS A 183 30.33 -10.19 -6.07
N TYR A 184 30.55 -10.51 -7.32
CA TYR A 184 31.63 -11.40 -7.75
C TYR A 184 32.68 -10.73 -8.66
N GLY A 185 32.40 -9.53 -9.15
CA GLY A 185 33.32 -8.76 -10.01
C GLY A 185 33.41 -9.26 -11.45
N THR A 186 32.44 -10.06 -11.89
CA THR A 186 32.40 -10.62 -13.25
C THR A 186 30.98 -10.54 -13.80
#